data_19fea28bd231c0d4d22a475677d714ba
#
_entry.id   19fea28bd231c0d4d22a475677d714ba
#
_cell.length_a   1.000
_cell.length_b   1.000
_cell.length_c   1.000
_cell.angle_alpha   90.00
_cell.angle_beta   90.00
_cell.angle_gamma   90.00
#
_symmetry.space_group_name_H-M   'P 1'
#
loop_
_entity.id
_entity.type
_entity.pdbx_description
1 polymer ?
#
loop_
_entity_poly.entity_id
_entity_poly.type
_entity_poly.pdbx_seq_one_letter_code
_entity_poly.pdbx_strand_id
1 'polypeptide(L)'
;MNSICDPGDEVIIPEPFYANYNGFALASDVNVIPITSKIDDNFALPSIHEFEKKINSKTKAILLCNPCNPTGYVYSQEEITNIANLAKKNDLFIVVDEVYREFIYTDTKHFSILEDEKFSENAILIDSISKRYSLCGARVGFI
;
A
#
# COMPACT_ATOMS: atom_id res chain seq x y z
N MET A 1 -0.26 11.65 -0.47
CA MET A 1 -1.71 11.89 -0.44
C MET A 1 -2.07 13.21 -1.13
N ASN A 2 -1.51 14.36 -0.75
CA ASN A 2 -1.83 15.67 -1.36
C ASN A 2 -1.71 15.76 -2.89
N SER A 3 -1.00 14.84 -3.55
CA SER A 3 -0.81 14.87 -5.00
C SER A 3 -1.88 14.10 -5.78
N ILE A 4 -2.66 13.26 -5.11
CA ILE A 4 -3.63 12.37 -5.75
C ILE A 4 -5.02 12.38 -5.10
N CYS A 5 -5.16 13.04 -3.96
CA CYS A 5 -6.42 13.13 -3.23
C CYS A 5 -6.80 14.59 -2.99
N ASP A 6 -8.09 14.87 -3.05
CA ASP A 6 -8.71 16.11 -2.60
C ASP A 6 -9.21 15.95 -1.15
N PRO A 7 -9.44 17.08 -0.42
CA PRO A 7 -10.05 17.03 0.91
C PRO A 7 -11.38 16.25 0.91
N GLY A 8 -11.50 15.30 1.84
CA GLY A 8 -12.66 14.43 1.99
C GLY A 8 -12.61 13.14 1.18
N ASP A 9 -11.60 12.95 0.34
CA ASP A 9 -11.37 11.68 -0.37
C ASP A 9 -10.98 10.55 0.59
N GLU A 10 -10.97 9.32 0.08
CA GLU A 10 -10.74 8.09 0.82
C GLU A 10 -9.60 7.28 0.25
N VAL A 11 -8.78 6.69 1.15
CA VAL A 11 -7.74 5.73 0.81
C VAL A 11 -7.96 4.44 1.59
N ILE A 12 -8.09 3.32 0.89
CA ILE A 12 -8.27 1.99 1.48
C ILE A 12 -6.89 1.45 1.87
N ILE A 13 -6.75 0.99 3.13
CA ILE A 13 -5.49 0.46 3.64
C ILE A 13 -5.74 -0.81 4.45
N PRO A 14 -5.10 -1.97 4.12
CA PRO A 14 -5.14 -3.14 4.99
C PRO A 14 -4.51 -2.84 6.34
N GLU A 15 -5.20 -3.16 7.43
CA GLU A 15 -4.68 -3.02 8.80
C GLU A 15 -4.37 -4.40 9.43
N PRO A 16 -3.38 -4.46 10.37
CA PRO A 16 -2.64 -3.32 10.93
C PRO A 16 -1.63 -2.73 9.95
N PHE A 17 -1.48 -1.40 9.96
CA PHE A 17 -0.60 -0.66 9.08
C PHE A 17 0.29 0.33 9.84
N TYR A 18 1.26 0.92 9.16
CA TYR A 18 2.15 1.92 9.73
C TYR A 18 1.36 3.14 10.24
N ALA A 19 1.47 3.41 11.54
CA ALA A 19 0.62 4.39 12.24
C ALA A 19 0.62 5.79 11.61
N ASN A 20 1.75 6.21 11.00
CA ASN A 20 1.83 7.53 10.38
C ASN A 20 0.99 7.70 9.12
N TYR A 21 0.48 6.62 8.51
CA TYR A 21 -0.48 6.77 7.41
C TYR A 21 -1.72 7.55 7.85
N ASN A 22 -2.19 7.33 9.09
CA ASN A 22 -3.25 8.14 9.68
C ASN A 22 -2.85 9.62 9.81
N GLY A 23 -1.62 9.89 10.25
CA GLY A 23 -1.12 11.26 10.37
C GLY A 23 -1.01 11.97 9.02
N PHE A 24 -0.54 11.26 8.00
CA PHE A 24 -0.44 11.82 6.64
C PHE A 24 -1.82 12.04 6.01
N ALA A 25 -2.76 11.13 6.23
CA ALA A 25 -4.14 11.28 5.78
C ALA A 25 -4.81 12.48 6.45
N LEU A 26 -4.71 12.56 7.78
CA LEU A 26 -5.26 13.69 8.54
C LEU A 26 -4.69 15.05 8.10
N ALA A 27 -3.38 15.13 7.86
CA ALA A 27 -2.72 16.35 7.38
C ALA A 27 -3.17 16.75 5.95
N SER A 28 -3.75 15.83 5.21
CA SER A 28 -4.24 16.02 3.84
C SER A 28 -5.78 16.12 3.78
N ASP A 29 -6.47 16.10 4.92
CA ASP A 29 -7.93 15.99 5.02
C ASP A 29 -8.52 14.80 4.24
N VAL A 30 -7.79 13.66 4.26
CA VAL A 30 -8.13 12.40 3.59
C VAL A 30 -8.56 11.37 4.64
N ASN A 31 -9.56 10.56 4.33
CA ASN A 31 -10.06 9.52 5.21
C ASN A 31 -9.37 8.18 4.93
N VAL A 32 -8.83 7.55 5.96
CA VAL A 32 -8.37 6.16 5.88
C VAL A 32 -9.54 5.22 6.07
N ILE A 33 -9.74 4.32 5.12
CA ILE A 33 -10.74 3.26 5.17
C ILE A 33 -10.04 1.93 5.41
N PRO A 34 -10.02 1.43 6.66
CA PRO A 34 -9.28 0.22 6.99
C PRO A 34 -10.01 -1.04 6.53
N ILE A 35 -9.22 -2.06 6.14
CA ILE A 35 -9.68 -3.45 5.96
C ILE A 35 -8.83 -4.35 6.86
N THR A 36 -9.47 -5.01 7.82
CA THR A 36 -8.76 -5.76 8.85
C THR A 36 -8.22 -7.09 8.35
N SER A 37 -6.88 -7.24 8.33
CA SER A 37 -6.20 -8.52 8.23
C SER A 37 -6.17 -9.20 9.60
N LYS A 38 -6.25 -10.54 9.62
CA LYS A 38 -6.36 -11.30 10.88
C LYS A 38 -5.06 -12.03 11.19
N ILE A 39 -4.74 -12.11 12.47
CA ILE A 39 -3.58 -12.88 12.94
C ILE A 39 -3.72 -14.38 12.64
N ASP A 40 -4.93 -14.92 12.70
CA ASP A 40 -5.22 -16.32 12.40
C ASP A 40 -4.91 -16.69 10.94
N ASP A 41 -4.93 -15.69 10.05
CA ASP A 41 -4.56 -15.81 8.64
C ASP A 41 -3.12 -15.31 8.36
N ASN A 42 -2.27 -15.22 9.41
CA ASN A 42 -0.93 -14.64 9.35
C ASN A 42 -0.88 -13.23 8.74
N PHE A 43 -1.92 -12.44 8.88
CA PHE A 43 -2.07 -11.12 8.30
C PHE A 43 -2.04 -11.08 6.75
N ALA A 44 -2.40 -12.18 6.10
CA ALA A 44 -2.61 -12.20 4.65
C ALA A 44 -3.62 -11.14 4.22
N LEU A 45 -3.56 -10.72 2.95
CA LEU A 45 -4.55 -9.79 2.41
C LEU A 45 -5.97 -10.37 2.57
N PRO A 46 -6.91 -9.57 3.07
CA PRO A 46 -8.32 -9.93 3.03
C PRO A 46 -8.78 -10.20 1.59
N SER A 47 -9.87 -10.92 1.44
CA SER A 47 -10.39 -11.25 0.11
C SER A 47 -10.64 -9.97 -0.71
N ILE A 48 -10.46 -10.05 -2.02
CA ILE A 48 -10.69 -8.96 -2.96
C ILE A 48 -12.10 -8.35 -2.80
N HIS A 49 -13.08 -9.18 -2.43
CA HIS A 49 -14.46 -8.75 -2.20
C HIS A 49 -14.61 -7.78 -1.02
N GLU A 50 -13.76 -7.88 0.01
CA GLU A 50 -13.78 -6.92 1.13
C GLU A 50 -13.30 -5.53 0.65
N PHE A 51 -12.36 -5.48 -0.29
CA PHE A 51 -11.95 -4.23 -0.92
C PHE A 51 -13.06 -3.67 -1.80
N GLU A 52 -13.67 -4.50 -2.64
CA GLU A 52 -14.78 -4.08 -3.52
C GLU A 52 -15.93 -3.42 -2.74
N LYS A 53 -16.30 -3.97 -1.58
CA LYS A 53 -17.33 -3.39 -0.71
C LYS A 53 -17.01 -2.00 -0.17
N LYS A 54 -15.74 -1.65 -0.07
CA LYS A 54 -15.29 -0.36 0.49
C LYS A 54 -15.13 0.71 -0.58
N ILE A 55 -15.02 0.32 -1.86
CA ILE A 55 -14.87 1.27 -2.97
C ILE A 55 -16.18 2.04 -3.18
N ASN A 56 -16.06 3.37 -3.24
CA ASN A 56 -17.16 4.28 -3.51
C ASN A 56 -16.64 5.53 -4.29
N SER A 57 -17.50 6.50 -4.55
CA SER A 57 -17.17 7.68 -5.36
C SER A 57 -16.09 8.59 -4.74
N LYS A 58 -15.77 8.44 -3.46
CA LYS A 58 -14.70 9.19 -2.76
C LYS A 58 -13.38 8.43 -2.74
N THR A 59 -13.38 7.14 -3.04
CA THR A 59 -12.16 6.34 -3.03
C THR A 59 -11.24 6.79 -4.16
N LYS A 60 -9.97 7.08 -3.84
CA LYS A 60 -8.94 7.50 -4.80
C LYS A 60 -7.79 6.52 -4.91
N ALA A 61 -7.48 5.81 -3.85
CA ALA A 61 -6.35 4.90 -3.86
C ALA A 61 -6.55 3.69 -2.93
N ILE A 62 -5.81 2.63 -3.23
CA ILE A 62 -5.53 1.54 -2.31
C ILE A 62 -4.04 1.63 -1.97
N LEU A 63 -3.68 1.65 -0.69
CA LEU A 63 -2.31 1.70 -0.24
C LEU A 63 -1.91 0.38 0.41
N LEU A 64 -0.83 -0.22 -0.08
CA LEU A 64 -0.20 -1.41 0.48
C LEU A 64 1.19 -1.06 1.01
N CYS A 65 1.66 -1.79 2.03
CA CYS A 65 3.04 -1.75 2.51
C CYS A 65 3.64 -3.15 2.32
N ASN A 66 4.65 -3.29 1.46
CA ASN A 66 5.21 -4.59 1.10
C ASN A 66 6.74 -4.60 1.10
N PRO A 67 7.38 -5.29 2.04
CA PRO A 67 6.86 -5.99 3.23
C PRO A 67 6.13 -5.07 4.20
N CYS A 68 5.12 -5.62 4.89
CA CYS A 68 4.22 -4.83 5.72
C CYS A 68 4.84 -4.43 7.08
N ASN A 69 4.75 -3.17 7.42
CA ASN A 69 4.94 -2.69 8.79
C ASN A 69 3.57 -2.46 9.42
N PRO A 70 3.18 -3.16 10.53
CA PRO A 70 4.07 -3.84 11.50
C PRO A 70 4.14 -5.37 11.38
N THR A 71 3.39 -6.00 10.48
CA THR A 71 3.17 -7.46 10.53
C THR A 71 4.35 -8.29 10.01
N GLY A 72 5.20 -7.70 9.16
CA GLY A 72 6.25 -8.41 8.45
C GLY A 72 5.74 -9.28 7.29
N TYR A 73 4.44 -9.27 7.01
CA TYR A 73 3.87 -10.03 5.91
C TYR A 73 4.42 -9.54 4.57
N VAL A 74 4.77 -10.48 3.71
CA VAL A 74 5.24 -10.21 2.33
C VAL A 74 4.14 -10.65 1.38
N TYR A 75 3.51 -9.69 0.72
CA TYR A 75 2.46 -10.00 -0.25
C TYR A 75 3.03 -10.71 -1.46
N SER A 76 2.36 -11.75 -1.89
CA SER A 76 2.69 -12.49 -3.12
C SER A 76 2.42 -11.62 -4.36
N GLN A 77 3.06 -11.99 -5.48
CA GLN A 77 2.77 -11.37 -6.77
C GLN A 77 1.28 -11.46 -7.13
N GLU A 78 0.63 -12.59 -6.82
CA GLU A 78 -0.80 -12.78 -7.08
C GLU A 78 -1.65 -11.81 -6.28
N GLU A 79 -1.38 -11.65 -4.98
CA GLU A 79 -2.12 -10.72 -4.11
C GLU A 79 -2.00 -9.27 -4.62
N ILE A 80 -0.76 -8.82 -4.89
CA ILE A 80 -0.52 -7.46 -5.40
C ILE A 80 -1.20 -7.26 -6.75
N THR A 81 -1.08 -8.23 -7.67
CA THR A 81 -1.69 -8.18 -9.00
C THR A 81 -3.22 -8.10 -8.93
N ASN A 82 -3.84 -8.85 -8.02
CA ASN A 82 -5.29 -8.85 -7.84
C ASN A 82 -5.78 -7.48 -7.34
N ILE A 83 -5.11 -6.88 -6.35
CA ILE A 83 -5.44 -5.53 -5.87
C ILE A 83 -5.19 -4.47 -6.95
N ALA A 84 -4.09 -4.57 -7.68
CA ALA A 84 -3.77 -3.63 -8.76
C ALA A 84 -4.79 -3.69 -9.91
N ASN A 85 -5.27 -4.90 -10.27
CA ASN A 85 -6.35 -5.06 -11.24
C ASN A 85 -7.66 -4.43 -10.73
N LEU A 86 -7.98 -4.61 -9.43
CA LEU A 86 -9.15 -3.99 -8.84
C LEU A 86 -9.04 -2.46 -8.87
N ALA A 87 -7.90 -1.91 -8.49
CA ALA A 87 -7.64 -0.48 -8.54
C ALA A 87 -7.83 0.07 -9.97
N LYS A 88 -7.17 -0.56 -10.95
CA LYS A 88 -7.28 -0.17 -12.36
C LYS A 88 -8.72 -0.24 -12.89
N LYS A 89 -9.46 -1.29 -12.56
CA LYS A 89 -10.88 -1.46 -12.96
C LYS A 89 -11.77 -0.31 -12.46
N ASN A 90 -11.43 0.27 -11.30
CA ASN A 90 -12.22 1.32 -10.64
C ASN A 90 -11.62 2.71 -10.77
N ASP A 91 -10.63 2.91 -11.67
CA ASP A 91 -9.94 4.19 -11.89
C ASP A 91 -9.29 4.74 -10.60
N LEU A 92 -8.70 3.84 -9.80
CA LEU A 92 -8.00 4.16 -8.55
C LEU A 92 -6.49 4.05 -8.73
N PHE A 93 -5.74 4.82 -7.96
CA PHE A 93 -4.31 4.57 -7.80
C PHE A 93 -4.05 3.35 -6.92
N ILE A 94 -3.01 2.58 -7.26
CA ILE A 94 -2.39 1.60 -6.35
C ILE A 94 -1.08 2.19 -5.84
N VAL A 95 -1.01 2.47 -4.55
CA VAL A 95 0.19 3.00 -3.89
C VAL A 95 0.86 1.87 -3.14
N VAL A 96 2.11 1.57 -3.42
CA VAL A 96 2.86 0.51 -2.74
C VAL A 96 4.09 1.10 -2.07
N ASP A 97 4.11 1.06 -0.74
CA ASP A 97 5.28 1.41 0.06
C ASP A 97 6.21 0.19 0.16
N GLU A 98 7.33 0.26 -0.57
CA GLU A 98 8.31 -0.82 -0.67
C GLU A 98 9.59 -0.55 0.13
N VAL A 99 9.53 0.35 1.10
CA VAL A 99 10.71 0.77 1.90
C VAL A 99 11.43 -0.40 2.58
N TYR A 100 10.75 -1.51 2.83
CA TYR A 100 11.29 -2.72 3.46
C TYR A 100 11.61 -3.85 2.48
N ARG A 101 11.63 -3.62 1.16
CA ARG A 101 11.81 -4.69 0.15
C ARG A 101 13.08 -5.53 0.30
N GLU A 102 14.11 -5.01 0.96
CA GLU A 102 15.35 -5.75 1.25
C GLU A 102 15.28 -6.57 2.56
N PHE A 103 14.18 -6.46 3.33
CA PHE A 103 14.03 -7.08 4.65
C PHE A 103 13.05 -8.26 4.59
N ILE A 104 13.38 -9.26 3.78
CA ILE A 104 12.61 -10.50 3.65
C ILE A 104 13.43 -11.61 4.29
N TYR A 105 12.83 -12.30 5.25
CA TYR A 105 13.48 -13.34 6.06
C TYR A 105 12.92 -14.74 5.78
N THR A 106 12.22 -14.90 4.67
CA THR A 106 11.60 -16.12 4.17
C THR A 106 12.09 -16.42 2.76
N ASP A 107 11.73 -17.56 2.20
CA ASP A 107 12.01 -17.90 0.78
C ASP A 107 11.12 -17.15 -0.22
N THR A 108 10.21 -16.30 0.27
CA THR A 108 9.33 -15.49 -0.58
C THR A 108 10.14 -14.42 -1.30
N LYS A 109 9.97 -14.33 -2.62
CA LYS A 109 10.52 -13.21 -3.40
C LYS A 109 9.65 -11.98 -3.26
N HIS A 110 10.31 -10.82 -3.08
CA HIS A 110 9.64 -9.54 -3.26
C HIS A 110 9.20 -9.39 -4.72
N PHE A 111 7.98 -8.92 -4.90
CA PHE A 111 7.46 -8.48 -6.19
C PHE A 111 7.17 -6.98 -6.10
N SER A 112 7.81 -6.20 -6.96
CA SER A 112 7.54 -4.76 -7.05
C SER A 112 6.36 -4.51 -7.99
N ILE A 113 5.48 -3.58 -7.60
CA ILE A 113 4.36 -3.19 -8.46
C ILE A 113 4.81 -2.66 -9.84
N LEU A 114 6.01 -2.10 -9.92
CA LEU A 114 6.57 -1.60 -11.17
C LEU A 114 7.16 -2.68 -12.09
N GLU A 115 7.23 -3.95 -11.67
CA GLU A 115 7.64 -5.06 -12.54
C GLU A 115 6.58 -5.40 -13.61
N ASP A 116 5.33 -4.97 -13.42
CA ASP A 116 4.23 -5.21 -14.36
C ASP A 116 3.81 -3.89 -15.04
N GLU A 117 4.30 -3.68 -16.26
CA GLU A 117 4.06 -2.46 -17.04
C GLU A 117 2.57 -2.12 -17.24
N LYS A 118 1.68 -3.10 -17.13
CA LYS A 118 0.23 -2.87 -17.29
C LYS A 118 -0.35 -1.93 -16.23
N PHE A 119 0.36 -1.70 -15.12
CA PHE A 119 -0.05 -0.82 -14.03
C PHE A 119 0.68 0.54 -14.03
N SER A 120 1.57 0.80 -14.99
CA SER A 120 2.42 2.01 -15.04
C SER A 120 1.64 3.33 -14.96
N GLU A 121 0.40 3.35 -15.42
CA GLU A 121 -0.44 4.57 -15.42
C GLU A 121 -1.12 4.84 -14.07
N ASN A 122 -1.30 3.83 -13.24
CA ASN A 122 -2.03 3.96 -11.96
C ASN A 122 -1.23 3.46 -10.74
N ALA A 123 -0.01 2.95 -10.93
CA ALA A 123 0.85 2.53 -9.85
C ALA A 123 1.76 3.66 -9.36
N ILE A 124 1.86 3.78 -8.04
CA ILE A 124 2.78 4.69 -7.37
C ILE A 124 3.61 3.87 -6.40
N LEU A 125 4.93 3.81 -6.63
CA LEU A 125 5.85 3.18 -5.71
C LEU A 125 6.43 4.23 -4.77
N ILE A 126 6.48 3.92 -3.47
CA ILE A 126 7.17 4.71 -2.46
C ILE A 126 8.38 3.92 -1.96
N ASP A 127 9.55 4.52 -1.99
CA ASP A 127 10.78 3.93 -1.44
C ASP A 127 11.59 4.98 -0.67
N SER A 128 12.57 4.54 0.11
CA SER A 128 13.43 5.41 0.91
C SER A 128 14.77 4.77 1.21
N ILE A 129 15.81 5.60 1.29
CA ILE A 129 17.14 5.17 1.77
C ILE A 129 17.17 4.93 3.29
N SER A 130 16.14 5.36 3.99
CA SER A 130 16.09 5.33 5.46
C SER A 130 16.33 3.97 6.07
N LYS A 131 15.75 2.92 5.48
CA LYS A 131 15.85 1.54 6.02
C LYS A 131 16.99 0.78 5.36
N ARG A 132 17.02 0.73 4.04
CA ARG A 132 18.02 0.00 3.25
C ARG A 132 19.44 0.36 3.61
N TYR A 133 19.74 1.63 3.83
CA TYR A 133 21.07 2.14 4.13
C TYR A 133 21.23 2.66 5.56
N SER A 134 20.26 2.41 6.45
CA SER A 134 20.24 2.93 7.83
C SER A 134 20.42 4.46 7.91
N LEU A 135 19.93 5.19 6.90
CA LEU A 135 20.11 6.63 6.75
C LEU A 135 18.83 7.42 7.08
N CYS A 136 18.17 7.06 8.19
CA CYS A 136 16.91 7.70 8.59
C CYS A 136 17.02 9.23 8.75
N GLY A 137 18.20 9.74 9.13
CA GLY A 137 18.47 11.17 9.31
C GLY A 137 18.59 11.95 8.00
N ALA A 138 18.86 11.30 6.88
CA ALA A 138 19.05 11.97 5.58
C ALA A 138 17.74 12.52 5.01
N ARG A 139 16.57 11.98 5.41
CA ARG A 139 15.23 12.39 4.97
C ARG A 139 15.06 12.35 3.44
N VAL A 140 15.58 11.32 2.78
CA VAL A 140 15.49 11.12 1.32
C VAL A 140 14.61 9.91 1.02
N GLY A 141 13.63 10.11 0.15
CA GLY A 141 12.75 9.08 -0.39
C GLY A 141 12.51 9.29 -1.88
N PHE A 142 11.84 8.34 -2.49
CA PHE A 142 11.53 8.30 -3.91
C PHE A 142 10.04 7.98 -4.12
N ILE A 143 9.50 8.54 -5.18
CA ILE A 143 8.16 8.25 -5.70
C ILE A 143 8.31 8.00 -7.19
#